data_b744c85d7597db376f47d6ff5f673d18
#
_entry.id   b744c85d7597db376f47d6ff5f673d18
#
_cell.length_a   1.000
_cell.length_b   1.000
_cell.length_c   1.000
_cell.angle_alpha   90.00
_cell.angle_beta   90.00
_cell.angle_gamma   90.00
#
_symmetry.space_group_name_H-M   'P 1'
#
loop_
_entity.id
_entity.type
_entity.pdbx_description
1 polymer ?
#
loop_
_entity_poly.entity_id
_entity_poly.type
_entity_poly.pdbx_seq_one_letter_code
_entity_poly.pdbx_strand_id
1 'polypeptide(L)'
;MEYVFGKSLDKLSERLRDMGELLPVDLAAFIISRVCRALDYAHRKKDRSGKPLGIVHRDITPSNIIVQFGGVVKLADFGIAKALTMNIPDEHDVIMGKYAYMAPEMARFQGTDPRSDLFGLGLVGYEMLTGKRVYDAEDSSELIDMMENFLIPSPRKLLPDIPEALSDIIMNALEMNPENRYQSAHEMGNALEHFLYDDGYGPTNEKLGEYMAEVFADSMKEDDV
;
A
#
# COMPACT_ATOMS: atom_id res chain seq x y z
N MET A 1 16.08 -15.55 3.94
CA MET A 1 14.77 -14.88 3.96
C MET A 1 14.01 -15.40 5.18
N GLU A 2 13.44 -14.53 6.01
CA GLU A 2 12.62 -14.97 7.14
C GLU A 2 11.30 -15.54 6.60
N TYR A 3 10.88 -16.74 7.06
CA TYR A 3 9.54 -17.24 6.76
C TYR A 3 8.50 -16.43 7.54
N VAL A 4 7.50 -15.89 6.84
CA VAL A 4 6.43 -15.08 7.43
C VAL A 4 5.13 -15.88 7.36
N PHE A 5 4.65 -16.37 8.50
CA PHE A 5 3.38 -17.07 8.57
C PHE A 5 2.21 -16.07 8.47
N GLY A 6 1.68 -15.92 7.25
CA GLY A 6 0.66 -14.93 6.91
C GLY A 6 0.29 -15.00 5.44
N LYS A 7 -0.51 -14.04 5.01
CA LYS A 7 -0.88 -13.87 3.59
C LYS A 7 -0.51 -12.46 3.15
N SER A 8 -0.15 -12.31 1.87
CA SER A 8 0.04 -11.00 1.26
C SER A 8 -1.32 -10.30 1.06
N LEU A 9 -1.29 -8.99 0.96
CA LEU A 9 -2.50 -8.18 0.90
C LEU A 9 -3.30 -8.43 -0.40
N ASP A 10 -2.63 -8.79 -1.50
CA ASP A 10 -3.30 -9.22 -2.73
C ASP A 10 -4.12 -10.50 -2.51
N LYS A 11 -3.58 -11.48 -1.76
CA LYS A 11 -4.32 -12.70 -1.40
C LYS A 11 -5.49 -12.42 -0.46
N LEU A 12 -5.34 -11.48 0.45
CA LEU A 12 -6.45 -11.03 1.29
C LEU A 12 -7.54 -10.36 0.44
N SER A 13 -7.15 -9.45 -0.46
CA SER A 13 -8.09 -8.77 -1.36
C SER A 13 -8.80 -9.74 -2.33
N GLU A 14 -8.08 -10.74 -2.85
CA GLU A 14 -8.65 -11.80 -3.67
C GLU A 14 -9.71 -12.60 -2.89
N ARG A 15 -9.38 -13.04 -1.68
CA ARG A 15 -10.30 -13.80 -0.82
C ARG A 15 -11.55 -13.00 -0.46
N LEU A 16 -11.39 -11.72 -0.10
CA LEU A 16 -12.53 -10.85 0.22
C LEU A 16 -13.43 -10.62 -1.00
N ARG A 17 -12.85 -10.47 -2.19
CA ARG A 17 -13.60 -10.37 -3.44
C ARG A 17 -14.44 -11.62 -3.71
N ASP A 18 -13.89 -12.81 -3.48
CA ASP A 18 -14.61 -14.09 -3.64
C ASP A 18 -15.77 -14.20 -2.64
N MET A 19 -15.64 -13.61 -1.44
CA MET A 19 -16.69 -13.53 -0.44
C MET A 19 -17.72 -12.42 -0.71
N GLY A 20 -17.45 -11.53 -1.67
CA GLY A 20 -18.27 -10.34 -1.93
C GLY A 20 -18.16 -9.27 -0.85
N GLU A 21 -17.04 -9.26 -0.11
CA GLU A 21 -16.79 -8.40 1.02
C GLU A 21 -15.66 -7.40 0.74
N LEU A 22 -15.60 -6.34 1.53
CA LEU A 22 -14.49 -5.39 1.58
C LEU A 22 -13.80 -5.48 2.94
N LEU A 23 -12.52 -5.09 2.96
CA LEU A 23 -11.79 -4.96 4.21
C LEU A 23 -12.44 -3.90 5.10
N PRO A 24 -12.69 -4.15 6.40
CA PRO A 24 -13.16 -3.13 7.33
C PRO A 24 -12.28 -1.88 7.30
N VAL A 25 -12.92 -0.71 7.25
CA VAL A 25 -12.25 0.59 7.05
C VAL A 25 -11.18 0.86 8.11
N ASP A 26 -11.44 0.51 9.36
CA ASP A 26 -10.50 0.66 10.46
C ASP A 26 -9.29 -0.28 10.33
N LEU A 27 -9.49 -1.53 9.87
CA LEU A 27 -8.39 -2.46 9.60
C LEU A 27 -7.57 -2.03 8.38
N ALA A 28 -8.20 -1.47 7.35
CA ALA A 28 -7.50 -0.88 6.21
C ALA A 28 -6.57 0.27 6.66
N ALA A 29 -7.10 1.23 7.39
CA ALA A 29 -6.32 2.35 7.95
C ALA A 29 -5.20 1.86 8.88
N PHE A 30 -5.47 0.82 9.69
CA PHE A 30 -4.48 0.23 10.56
C PHE A 30 -3.32 -0.39 9.77
N ILE A 31 -3.59 -1.19 8.74
CA ILE A 31 -2.56 -1.78 7.88
C ILE A 31 -1.70 -0.68 7.25
N ILE A 32 -2.32 0.34 6.66
CA ILE A 32 -1.60 1.46 6.05
C ILE A 32 -0.70 2.17 7.08
N SER A 33 -1.19 2.41 8.30
CA SER A 33 -0.40 3.04 9.37
C SER A 33 0.83 2.20 9.75
N ARG A 34 0.71 0.85 9.75
CA ARG A 34 1.85 -0.05 10.03
C ARG A 34 2.87 -0.03 8.89
N VAL A 35 2.43 0.04 7.63
CA VAL A 35 3.32 0.22 6.48
C VAL A 35 4.04 1.58 6.55
N CYS A 36 3.34 2.67 6.91
CA CYS A 36 3.98 3.97 7.16
C CYS A 36 5.11 3.88 8.19
N ARG A 37 4.92 3.15 9.29
CA ARG A 37 6.00 2.94 10.29
C ARG A 37 7.20 2.19 9.72
N ALA A 38 6.97 1.17 8.89
CA ALA A 38 8.04 0.43 8.23
C ALA A 38 8.81 1.32 7.25
N LEU A 39 8.10 2.14 6.47
CA LEU A 39 8.69 3.10 5.54
C LEU A 39 9.47 4.19 6.27
N ASP A 40 8.91 4.78 7.35
CA ASP A 40 9.63 5.80 8.13
C ASP A 40 10.96 5.27 8.69
N TYR A 41 10.94 4.04 9.22
CA TYR A 41 12.16 3.38 9.67
C TYR A 41 13.19 3.24 8.54
N ALA A 42 12.78 2.80 7.35
CA ALA A 42 13.67 2.60 6.22
C ALA A 42 14.20 3.94 5.66
N HIS A 43 13.33 4.91 5.45
CA HIS A 43 13.66 6.23 4.91
C HIS A 43 14.65 7.00 5.80
N ARG A 44 14.54 6.84 7.13
CA ARG A 44 15.41 7.52 8.10
C ARG A 44 16.66 6.74 8.46
N LYS A 45 16.87 5.54 7.87
CA LYS A 45 18.03 4.70 8.18
C LYS A 45 19.34 5.41 7.82
N LYS A 46 20.29 5.34 8.73
CA LYS A 46 21.63 5.92 8.59
C LYS A 46 22.67 4.81 8.60
N ASP A 47 23.79 5.05 7.98
CA ASP A 47 25.00 4.23 8.12
C ASP A 47 25.68 4.41 9.50
N ARG A 48 26.80 3.70 9.70
CA ARG A 48 27.56 3.78 10.96
C ARG A 48 28.19 5.17 11.21
N SER A 49 28.32 6.00 10.17
CA SER A 49 28.85 7.37 10.28
C SER A 49 27.74 8.40 10.56
N GLY A 50 26.48 7.98 10.60
CA GLY A 50 25.33 8.86 10.80
C GLY A 50 24.79 9.47 9.49
N LYS A 51 25.35 9.11 8.32
CA LYS A 51 24.88 9.58 7.02
C LYS A 51 23.61 8.83 6.60
N PRO A 52 22.54 9.54 6.13
CA PRO A 52 21.36 8.88 5.59
C PRO A 52 21.69 7.93 4.44
N LEU A 53 21.09 6.73 4.47
CA LEU A 53 21.29 5.73 3.42
C LEU A 53 20.44 6.02 2.17
N GLY A 54 19.46 6.92 2.25
CA GLY A 54 18.60 7.28 1.11
C GLY A 54 17.76 6.09 0.60
N ILE A 55 17.35 5.20 1.49
CA ILE A 55 16.55 4.03 1.12
C ILE A 55 15.16 4.51 0.67
N VAL A 56 14.75 4.10 -0.51
CA VAL A 56 13.40 4.24 -1.04
C VAL A 56 12.95 2.86 -1.49
N HIS A 57 11.73 2.44 -1.18
CA HIS A 57 11.25 1.09 -1.47
C HIS A 57 11.00 0.87 -2.97
N ARG A 58 10.31 1.79 -3.62
CA ARG A 58 10.01 1.83 -5.07
C ARG A 58 9.13 0.69 -5.61
N ASP A 59 8.59 -0.15 -4.74
CA ASP A 59 7.74 -1.29 -5.12
C ASP A 59 6.65 -1.54 -4.06
N ILE A 60 5.93 -0.49 -3.68
CA ILE A 60 4.80 -0.60 -2.75
C ILE A 60 3.60 -1.15 -3.52
N THR A 61 3.34 -2.43 -3.31
CA THR A 61 2.23 -3.16 -3.94
C THR A 61 1.55 -4.07 -2.92
N PRO A 62 0.30 -4.50 -3.13
CA PRO A 62 -0.36 -5.44 -2.21
C PRO A 62 0.40 -6.77 -2.02
N SER A 63 1.13 -7.23 -3.02
CA SER A 63 1.94 -8.47 -2.91
C SER A 63 3.16 -8.33 -1.99
N ASN A 64 3.66 -7.10 -1.77
CA ASN A 64 4.81 -6.83 -0.91
C ASN A 64 4.40 -6.45 0.53
N ILE A 65 3.10 -6.36 0.82
CA ILE A 65 2.57 -6.13 2.16
C ILE A 65 2.00 -7.45 2.68
N ILE A 66 2.61 -7.99 3.73
CA ILE A 66 2.24 -9.29 4.31
C ILE A 66 1.58 -9.04 5.66
N VAL A 67 0.38 -9.60 5.84
CA VAL A 67 -0.34 -9.62 7.12
C VAL A 67 -0.20 -11.00 7.73
N GLN A 68 0.47 -11.08 8.87
CA GLN A 68 0.59 -12.33 9.63
C GLN A 68 -0.74 -12.72 10.29
N PHE A 69 -0.94 -14.00 10.53
CA PHE A 69 -2.10 -14.47 11.29
C PHE A 69 -2.12 -13.99 12.76
N GLY A 70 -0.98 -13.52 13.28
CA GLY A 70 -0.92 -12.77 14.53
C GLY A 70 -1.16 -11.27 14.39
N GLY A 71 -1.62 -10.79 13.22
CA GLY A 71 -1.97 -9.40 12.94
C GLY A 71 -0.78 -8.45 12.79
N VAL A 72 0.44 -8.97 12.72
CA VAL A 72 1.62 -8.13 12.44
C VAL A 72 1.71 -7.87 10.95
N VAL A 73 1.83 -6.59 10.57
CA VAL A 73 2.02 -6.18 9.18
C VAL A 73 3.51 -6.05 8.88
N LYS A 74 3.96 -6.68 7.80
CA LYS A 74 5.35 -6.62 7.32
C LYS A 74 5.40 -6.10 5.89
N LEU A 75 6.37 -5.26 5.61
CA LEU A 75 6.72 -4.81 4.27
C LEU A 75 7.92 -5.63 3.78
N ALA A 76 7.77 -6.31 2.66
CA ALA A 76 8.76 -7.19 2.05
C ALA A 76 9.33 -6.58 0.76
N ASP A 77 10.42 -7.14 0.29
CA ASP A 77 11.03 -6.90 -1.04
C ASP A 77 11.29 -5.43 -1.38
N PHE A 78 12.17 -4.80 -0.58
CA PHE A 78 12.72 -3.51 -0.95
C PHE A 78 13.32 -3.57 -2.36
N GLY A 79 12.80 -2.78 -3.30
CA GLY A 79 13.11 -2.80 -4.74
C GLY A 79 14.53 -2.33 -5.11
N ILE A 80 15.54 -2.79 -4.38
CA ILE A 80 16.95 -2.42 -4.58
C ILE A 80 17.42 -2.77 -6.01
N ALA A 81 16.86 -3.82 -6.61
CA ALA A 81 17.19 -4.25 -7.98
C ALA A 81 16.54 -3.36 -9.05
N LYS A 82 15.40 -2.73 -8.80
CA LYS A 82 14.69 -1.89 -9.79
C LYS A 82 15.36 -0.54 -10.04
N ALA A 83 16.19 -0.06 -9.12
CA ALA A 83 16.95 1.18 -9.32
C ALA A 83 17.99 1.09 -10.47
N LEU A 84 18.33 -0.10 -10.93
CA LEU A 84 19.40 -0.35 -11.90
C LEU A 84 18.92 -0.87 -13.27
N THR A 85 17.66 -1.27 -13.42
CA THR A 85 17.17 -1.89 -14.66
C THR A 85 15.75 -1.45 -15.01
N MET A 86 15.57 -0.20 -15.42
CA MET A 86 14.34 0.25 -16.07
C MET A 86 14.37 -0.05 -17.59
N ASN A 87 14.66 -1.29 -17.96
CA ASN A 87 14.27 -1.82 -19.26
C ASN A 87 12.96 -2.57 -19.06
N ILE A 88 11.88 -2.08 -19.65
CA ILE A 88 10.56 -2.72 -19.64
C ILE A 88 10.71 -4.03 -20.41
N PRO A 89 10.62 -5.22 -19.76
CA PRO A 89 10.61 -6.48 -20.49
C PRO A 89 9.22 -6.74 -21.07
N ASP A 90 9.17 -7.42 -22.22
CA ASP A 90 7.96 -7.78 -22.99
C ASP A 90 7.03 -8.85 -22.34
N GLU A 91 7.04 -9.05 -21.04
CA GLU A 91 6.15 -10.02 -20.36
C GLU A 91 4.91 -9.29 -19.83
N HIS A 92 3.86 -9.21 -20.65
CA HIS A 92 2.73 -8.30 -20.55
C HIS A 92 1.91 -8.38 -19.24
N ASP A 93 1.58 -9.55 -18.68
CA ASP A 93 0.54 -9.62 -17.63
C ASP A 93 1.03 -9.41 -16.19
N VAL A 94 2.18 -9.98 -15.82
CA VAL A 94 2.73 -9.87 -14.46
C VAL A 94 3.31 -8.48 -14.21
N ILE A 95 3.76 -7.82 -15.25
CA ILE A 95 4.39 -6.51 -15.22
C ILE A 95 3.33 -5.42 -15.06
N MET A 96 2.20 -5.52 -15.77
CA MET A 96 1.10 -4.54 -15.71
C MET A 96 0.55 -4.39 -14.29
N GLY A 97 0.33 -5.49 -13.56
CA GLY A 97 -0.15 -5.46 -12.17
C GLY A 97 0.75 -4.69 -11.21
N LYS A 98 2.07 -4.65 -11.45
CA LYS A 98 3.03 -3.90 -10.63
C LYS A 98 3.09 -2.41 -10.97
N TYR A 99 2.96 -2.06 -12.26
CA TYR A 99 2.99 -0.67 -12.69
C TYR A 99 1.75 0.11 -12.24
N ALA A 100 0.63 -0.57 -11.99
CA ALA A 100 -0.60 0.05 -11.47
C ALA A 100 -0.42 0.76 -10.10
N TYR A 101 0.69 0.53 -9.39
CA TYR A 101 1.02 1.18 -8.11
C TYR A 101 2.22 2.13 -8.21
N MET A 102 2.63 2.47 -9.42
CA MET A 102 3.78 3.35 -9.66
C MET A 102 3.39 4.81 -9.48
N ALA A 103 4.30 5.59 -8.88
CA ALA A 103 4.13 7.02 -8.79
C ALA A 103 4.40 7.70 -10.16
N PRO A 104 3.72 8.82 -10.47
CA PRO A 104 3.84 9.49 -11.78
C PRO A 104 5.27 9.89 -12.14
N GLU A 105 6.05 10.36 -11.17
CA GLU A 105 7.46 10.72 -11.36
C GLU A 105 8.32 9.50 -11.72
N MET A 106 7.96 8.31 -11.24
CA MET A 106 8.64 7.05 -11.61
C MET A 106 8.34 6.68 -13.07
N ALA A 107 7.08 6.79 -13.49
CA ALA A 107 6.67 6.53 -14.87
C ALA A 107 7.35 7.49 -15.87
N ARG A 108 7.61 8.71 -15.44
CA ARG A 108 8.31 9.74 -16.23
C ARG A 108 9.84 9.66 -16.16
N PHE A 109 10.40 8.63 -15.50
CA PHE A 109 11.86 8.49 -15.29
C PHE A 109 12.49 9.70 -14.58
N GLN A 110 11.72 10.39 -13.75
CA GLN A 110 12.19 11.47 -12.91
C GLN A 110 12.79 10.91 -11.61
N GLY A 111 13.57 11.73 -10.91
CA GLY A 111 14.15 11.31 -9.62
C GLY A 111 13.08 10.90 -8.62
N THR A 112 13.26 9.73 -7.99
CA THR A 112 12.38 9.20 -6.95
C THR A 112 12.92 9.49 -5.57
N ASP A 113 12.03 9.81 -4.65
CA ASP A 113 12.32 10.02 -3.24
C ASP A 113 11.31 9.27 -2.34
N PRO A 114 11.42 9.36 -1.01
CA PRO A 114 10.47 8.71 -0.08
C PRO A 114 8.98 8.98 -0.37
N ARG A 115 8.63 10.11 -0.98
CA ARG A 115 7.24 10.49 -1.30
C ARG A 115 6.64 9.66 -2.45
N SER A 116 7.49 9.04 -3.28
CA SER A 116 7.04 8.07 -4.29
C SER A 116 6.46 6.81 -3.64
N ASP A 117 7.04 6.36 -2.52
CA ASP A 117 6.50 5.23 -1.74
C ASP A 117 5.14 5.58 -1.12
N LEU A 118 4.94 6.84 -0.71
CA LEU A 118 3.66 7.29 -0.15
C LEU A 118 2.55 7.32 -1.19
N PHE A 119 2.87 7.69 -2.43
CA PHE A 119 1.93 7.61 -3.54
C PHE A 119 1.50 6.16 -3.80
N GLY A 120 2.47 5.23 -3.90
CA GLY A 120 2.17 3.79 -4.03
C GLY A 120 1.31 3.27 -2.88
N LEU A 121 1.61 3.69 -1.64
CA LEU A 121 0.80 3.33 -0.47
C LEU A 121 -0.61 3.94 -0.53
N GLY A 122 -0.76 5.15 -1.06
CA GLY A 122 -2.05 5.77 -1.35
C GLY A 122 -2.89 4.94 -2.33
N LEU A 123 -2.27 4.41 -3.42
CA LEU A 123 -2.94 3.54 -4.38
C LEU A 123 -3.38 2.21 -3.74
N VAL A 124 -2.52 1.60 -2.92
CA VAL A 124 -2.88 0.40 -2.14
C VAL A 124 -4.03 0.69 -1.19
N GLY A 125 -3.98 1.81 -0.47
CA GLY A 125 -5.04 2.23 0.45
C GLY A 125 -6.37 2.48 -0.26
N TYR A 126 -6.33 3.11 -1.42
CA TYR A 126 -7.51 3.32 -2.26
C TYR A 126 -8.17 1.98 -2.65
N GLU A 127 -7.36 1.03 -3.13
CA GLU A 127 -7.87 -0.29 -3.51
C GLU A 127 -8.42 -1.06 -2.31
N MET A 128 -7.76 -1.03 -1.16
CA MET A 128 -8.25 -1.67 0.07
C MET A 128 -9.62 -1.14 0.51
N LEU A 129 -9.84 0.17 0.39
CA LEU A 129 -11.08 0.83 0.80
C LEU A 129 -12.22 0.64 -0.19
N THR A 130 -11.92 0.56 -1.49
CA THR A 130 -12.93 0.56 -2.56
C THR A 130 -13.09 -0.77 -3.26
N GLY A 131 -12.14 -1.69 -3.08
CA GLY A 131 -12.04 -2.93 -3.86
C GLY A 131 -11.67 -2.72 -5.33
N LYS A 132 -11.31 -1.47 -5.73
CA LYS A 132 -10.98 -1.11 -7.11
C LYS A 132 -9.61 -0.46 -7.21
N ARG A 133 -8.84 -0.84 -8.22
CA ARG A 133 -7.61 -0.13 -8.57
C ARG A 133 -7.91 1.25 -9.13
N VAL A 134 -7.01 2.18 -8.88
CA VAL A 134 -7.06 3.51 -9.50
C VAL A 134 -6.70 3.41 -10.98
N TYR A 135 -5.61 2.69 -11.27
CA TYR A 135 -5.14 2.44 -12.61
C TYR A 135 -5.44 0.98 -12.98
N ASP A 136 -6.50 0.80 -13.77
CA ASP A 136 -6.94 -0.51 -14.28
C ASP A 136 -6.87 -0.47 -15.81
N ALA A 137 -5.65 -0.57 -16.33
CA ALA A 137 -5.30 -0.44 -17.73
C ALA A 137 -5.08 -1.80 -18.38
N GLU A 138 -5.44 -1.94 -19.66
CA GLU A 138 -5.25 -3.16 -20.43
C GLU A 138 -3.83 -3.28 -20.99
N ASP A 139 -3.17 -2.13 -21.24
CA ASP A 139 -1.80 -2.10 -21.73
C ASP A 139 -0.98 -0.93 -21.14
N SER A 140 0.33 -0.94 -21.42
CA SER A 140 1.26 0.06 -20.89
C SER A 140 1.02 1.48 -21.43
N SER A 141 0.47 1.63 -22.63
CA SER A 141 0.18 2.93 -23.21
C SER A 141 -1.02 3.57 -22.52
N GLU A 142 -2.07 2.77 -22.30
CA GLU A 142 -3.26 3.19 -21.55
C GLU A 142 -2.89 3.55 -20.10
N LEU A 143 -2.03 2.75 -19.46
CA LEU A 143 -1.57 3.02 -18.10
C LEU A 143 -0.84 4.36 -18.02
N ILE A 144 0.05 4.66 -18.96
CA ILE A 144 0.77 5.94 -19.01
C ILE A 144 -0.20 7.10 -19.23
N ASP A 145 -1.16 6.94 -20.16
CA ASP A 145 -2.18 7.97 -20.40
C ASP A 145 -3.05 8.21 -19.15
N MET A 146 -3.45 7.14 -18.46
CA MET A 146 -4.18 7.26 -17.19
C MET A 146 -3.34 8.00 -16.14
N MET A 147 -2.05 7.67 -15.98
CA MET A 147 -1.17 8.35 -15.02
C MET A 147 -0.97 9.83 -15.34
N GLU A 148 -1.07 10.23 -16.59
CA GLU A 148 -0.88 11.63 -17.01
C GLU A 148 -2.16 12.45 -16.96
N ASN A 149 -3.29 11.84 -17.31
CA ASN A 149 -4.53 12.56 -17.62
C ASN A 149 -5.71 12.20 -16.70
N PHE A 150 -5.64 11.06 -15.98
CA PHE A 150 -6.76 10.62 -15.16
C PHE A 150 -6.82 11.38 -13.83
N LEU A 151 -7.95 12.04 -13.60
CA LEU A 151 -8.23 12.64 -12.30
C LEU A 151 -8.72 11.55 -11.34
N ILE A 152 -7.91 11.20 -10.35
CA ILE A 152 -8.26 10.19 -9.35
C ILE A 152 -9.49 10.67 -8.57
N PRO A 153 -10.62 9.94 -8.63
CA PRO A 153 -11.80 10.32 -7.88
C PRO A 153 -11.61 10.02 -6.39
N SER A 154 -12.17 10.85 -5.51
CA SER A 154 -12.22 10.51 -4.08
C SER A 154 -12.86 9.13 -3.88
N PRO A 155 -12.31 8.27 -2.98
CA PRO A 155 -12.90 6.97 -2.67
C PRO A 155 -14.36 7.08 -2.21
N ARG A 156 -14.77 8.20 -1.60
CA ARG A 156 -16.16 8.49 -1.21
C ARG A 156 -17.13 8.65 -2.39
N LYS A 157 -16.63 8.92 -3.60
CA LYS A 157 -17.49 8.90 -4.81
C LYS A 157 -17.94 7.49 -5.17
N LEU A 158 -17.16 6.48 -4.82
CA LEU A 158 -17.50 5.07 -5.02
C LEU A 158 -18.26 4.51 -3.82
N LEU A 159 -17.80 4.82 -2.61
CA LEU A 159 -18.35 4.35 -1.34
C LEU A 159 -18.52 5.54 -0.37
N PRO A 160 -19.71 6.17 -0.32
CA PRO A 160 -19.97 7.35 0.49
C PRO A 160 -19.77 7.16 2.00
N ASP A 161 -19.84 5.92 2.48
CA ASP A 161 -19.69 5.55 3.90
C ASP A 161 -18.22 5.59 4.38
N ILE A 162 -17.25 5.73 3.47
CA ILE A 162 -15.86 5.92 3.87
C ILE A 162 -15.74 7.26 4.63
N PRO A 163 -15.15 7.27 5.85
CA PRO A 163 -14.96 8.50 6.61
C PRO A 163 -14.18 9.56 5.83
N GLU A 164 -14.64 10.80 5.90
CA GLU A 164 -14.04 11.92 5.15
C GLU A 164 -12.56 12.09 5.50
N ALA A 165 -12.22 12.08 6.78
CA ALA A 165 -10.84 12.20 7.24
C ALA A 165 -9.91 11.12 6.63
N LEU A 166 -10.37 9.86 6.53
CA LEU A 166 -9.57 8.80 5.90
C LEU A 166 -9.46 8.99 4.39
N SER A 167 -10.56 9.39 3.74
CA SER A 167 -10.54 9.74 2.31
C SER A 167 -9.51 10.83 2.02
N ASP A 168 -9.48 11.88 2.84
CA ASP A 168 -8.57 13.01 2.68
C ASP A 168 -7.11 12.60 2.87
N ILE A 169 -6.84 11.70 3.84
CA ILE A 169 -5.49 11.13 4.04
C ILE A 169 -5.03 10.39 2.77
N ILE A 170 -5.89 9.55 2.20
CA ILE A 170 -5.55 8.79 0.99
C ILE A 170 -5.38 9.73 -0.20
N MET A 171 -6.28 10.69 -0.39
CA MET A 171 -6.21 11.64 -1.51
C MET A 171 -4.99 12.56 -1.42
N ASN A 172 -4.57 12.97 -0.22
CA ASN A 172 -3.32 13.73 -0.05
C ASN A 172 -2.08 12.90 -0.47
N ALA A 173 -2.04 11.62 -0.13
CA ALA A 173 -0.95 10.74 -0.60
C ALA A 173 -0.95 10.58 -2.13
N LEU A 174 -2.12 10.71 -2.78
CA LEU A 174 -2.31 10.58 -4.23
C LEU A 174 -2.19 11.90 -5.00
N GLU A 175 -1.72 12.98 -4.37
CA GLU A 175 -1.40 14.21 -5.06
C GLU A 175 -0.34 13.98 -6.16
N MET A 176 -0.61 14.48 -7.37
CA MET A 176 0.26 14.26 -8.53
C MET A 176 1.62 14.93 -8.34
N ASN A 177 1.64 16.13 -7.73
CA ASN A 177 2.88 16.82 -7.39
C ASN A 177 3.39 16.33 -6.02
N PRO A 178 4.61 15.74 -5.93
CA PRO A 178 5.19 15.31 -4.66
C PRO A 178 5.25 16.39 -3.57
N GLU A 179 5.36 17.66 -3.94
CA GLU A 179 5.39 18.78 -2.99
C GLU A 179 4.07 18.98 -2.26
N ASN A 180 2.96 18.48 -2.81
CA ASN A 180 1.63 18.58 -2.20
C ASN A 180 1.26 17.35 -1.38
N ARG A 181 2.07 16.27 -1.44
CA ARG A 181 1.88 15.04 -0.64
C ARG A 181 2.36 15.24 0.79
N TYR A 182 2.07 14.26 1.64
CA TYR A 182 2.82 14.12 2.89
C TYR A 182 4.32 14.13 2.61
N GLN A 183 5.09 14.87 3.41
CA GLN A 183 6.53 15.01 3.20
C GLN A 183 7.34 13.88 3.85
N SER A 184 6.71 13.03 4.64
CA SER A 184 7.31 11.84 5.22
C SER A 184 6.28 10.76 5.55
N ALA A 185 6.73 9.50 5.60
CA ALA A 185 5.90 8.40 6.07
C ALA A 185 5.49 8.56 7.55
N HIS A 186 6.29 9.27 8.34
CA HIS A 186 5.94 9.65 9.70
C HIS A 186 4.71 10.54 9.75
N GLU A 187 4.66 11.57 8.90
CA GLU A 187 3.55 12.52 8.83
C GLU A 187 2.24 11.82 8.42
N MET A 188 2.26 11.02 7.36
CA MET A 188 1.10 10.21 6.93
C MET A 188 0.68 9.22 8.02
N GLY A 189 1.66 8.55 8.65
CA GLY A 189 1.42 7.61 9.73
C GLY A 189 0.73 8.27 10.94
N ASN A 190 1.15 9.47 11.33
CA ASN A 190 0.52 10.24 12.41
C ASN A 190 -0.92 10.62 12.06
N ALA A 191 -1.19 11.07 10.83
CA ALA A 191 -2.55 11.39 10.41
C ALA A 191 -3.48 10.16 10.51
N LEU A 192 -2.98 8.98 10.11
CA LEU A 192 -3.72 7.72 10.26
C LEU A 192 -3.92 7.32 11.73
N GLU A 193 -2.92 7.53 12.59
CA GLU A 193 -3.05 7.22 14.02
C GLU A 193 -4.03 8.16 14.71
N HIS A 194 -4.05 9.44 14.37
CA HIS A 194 -5.09 10.36 14.83
C HIS A 194 -6.47 9.89 14.38
N PHE A 195 -6.65 9.57 13.11
CA PHE A 195 -7.92 9.01 12.63
C PHE A 195 -8.37 7.76 13.40
N LEU A 196 -7.43 6.87 13.75
CA LEU A 196 -7.74 5.59 14.37
C LEU A 196 -8.01 5.67 15.87
N TYR A 197 -7.40 6.62 16.59
CA TYR A 197 -7.32 6.56 18.06
C TYR A 197 -7.77 7.82 18.79
N ASP A 198 -8.04 8.94 18.12
CA ASP A 198 -8.47 10.19 18.80
C ASP A 198 -9.83 10.04 19.51
N ASP A 199 -10.70 9.18 18.97
CA ASP A 199 -12.01 8.88 19.58
C ASP A 199 -11.95 7.71 20.62
N GLY A 200 -10.75 7.23 20.98
CA GLY A 200 -10.55 6.20 22.01
C GLY A 200 -9.92 4.91 21.49
N TYR A 201 -10.63 3.77 21.60
CA TYR A 201 -10.06 2.47 21.21
C TYR A 201 -10.13 2.25 19.72
N GLY A 202 -8.96 2.05 19.11
CA GLY A 202 -8.80 1.68 17.70
C GLY A 202 -8.45 0.19 17.51
N PRO A 203 -8.23 -0.24 16.26
CA PRO A 203 -7.82 -1.61 15.94
C PRO A 203 -6.43 -1.92 16.50
N THR A 204 -6.23 -3.21 16.82
CA THR A 204 -4.97 -3.73 17.35
C THR A 204 -4.46 -4.86 16.45
N ASN A 205 -3.20 -5.28 16.67
CA ASN A 205 -2.69 -6.50 16.01
C ASN A 205 -3.59 -7.71 16.30
N GLU A 206 -4.08 -7.85 17.54
CA GLU A 206 -4.97 -8.93 17.94
C GLU A 206 -6.25 -8.95 17.10
N LYS A 207 -6.94 -7.80 16.99
CA LYS A 207 -8.13 -7.65 16.15
C LYS A 207 -7.86 -7.98 14.67
N LEU A 208 -6.73 -7.52 14.14
CA LEU A 208 -6.35 -7.85 12.76
C LEU A 208 -6.04 -9.35 12.62
N GLY A 209 -5.39 -9.97 13.61
CA GLY A 209 -5.09 -11.40 13.62
C GLY A 209 -6.36 -12.26 13.66
N GLU A 210 -7.32 -11.90 14.51
CA GLU A 210 -8.63 -12.55 14.57
C GLU A 210 -9.36 -12.46 13.23
N TYR A 211 -9.38 -11.30 12.61
CA TYR A 211 -9.97 -11.11 11.29
C TYR A 211 -9.28 -11.97 10.21
N MET A 212 -7.94 -12.02 10.21
CA MET A 212 -7.19 -12.88 9.29
C MET A 212 -7.52 -14.37 9.48
N ALA A 213 -7.63 -14.82 10.74
CA ALA A 213 -7.99 -16.20 11.04
C ALA A 213 -9.42 -16.54 10.59
N GLU A 214 -10.37 -15.59 10.70
CA GLU A 214 -11.74 -15.75 10.23
C GLU A 214 -11.79 -15.86 8.70
N VAL A 215 -11.18 -14.90 7.97
CA VAL A 215 -11.17 -14.85 6.50
C VAL A 215 -10.51 -16.09 5.88
N PHE A 216 -9.48 -16.64 6.52
CA PHE A 216 -8.72 -17.79 6.04
C PHE A 216 -8.96 -19.08 6.82
N ALA A 217 -10.08 -19.19 7.56
CA ALA A 217 -10.39 -20.34 8.40
C ALA A 217 -10.34 -21.69 7.65
N ASP A 218 -10.75 -21.72 6.38
CA ASP A 218 -10.73 -22.92 5.55
C ASP A 218 -9.30 -23.31 5.14
N SER A 219 -8.46 -22.32 4.78
CA SER A 219 -7.08 -22.55 4.31
C SER A 219 -6.14 -22.98 5.45
N MET A 220 -6.41 -22.56 6.70
CA MET A 220 -5.58 -22.95 7.85
C MET A 220 -5.75 -24.44 8.21
N LYS A 221 -6.85 -25.06 7.83
CA LYS A 221 -7.11 -26.50 8.07
C LYS A 221 -6.34 -27.40 7.09
N GLU A 222 -5.94 -26.89 5.95
CA GLU A 222 -5.19 -27.64 4.93
C GLU A 222 -3.66 -27.64 5.18
N ASP A 223 -3.15 -26.62 5.89
CA ASP A 223 -1.71 -26.51 6.22
C ASP A 223 -1.31 -27.30 7.48
N ASP A 224 -2.26 -27.88 8.23
CA ASP A 224 -2.04 -28.68 9.45
C ASP A 224 -2.04 -30.22 9.19
N VAL A 225 -1.96 -30.69 7.91
CA VAL A 225 -1.93 -32.12 7.55
C VAL A 225 -0.56 -32.55 6.99
#